data_9de101e0044461fc9ab7fbdcc2760ac7
#
_entry.id   9de101e0044461fc9ab7fbdcc2760ac7
#
_cell.length_a   1.000
_cell.length_b   1.000
_cell.length_c   1.000
_cell.angle_alpha   90.00
_cell.angle_beta   90.00
_cell.angle_gamma   90.00
#
_symmetry.space_group_name_H-M   'P 1'
#
loop_
_entity.id
_entity.type
_entity.pdbx_description
1 polymer ?
#
loop_
_entity_poly.entity_id
_entity_poly.type
_entity_poly.pdbx_seq_one_letter_code
_entity_poly.pdbx_strand_id
1 'polypeptide(L)'
;MCAETAYLIELTAAFLRDEPVTLRPDMDYRKLCGIAKAHNLIAVVYAVCNKAPNTEVIPEDCRLALSEHFFSSVFLYEHQKQGVERVYRVLSDAGIPHVFFKGAILKELYPVPECRLMGDIDLLINPANRQAAKKALMSSGFACTAQNGPVYDYRKGDVLLEVHTALISDDPRCETAFANAMDQAQFEGCCGKLEDNYHFAYLIAHLAHHFRFYGAGIKLILDLAVMLQRCRIDEKAVLTLCEKAGLAQFAKIVLTVCYHWYGVGTPYVDDTADCESFLVSYGAFGNADRNKSAVIARRQMEPPAQQTAPGVSGIQPNAPHTLYSIFRRPPLADPVRLVLPSDLQHPAPQGLYGAHRPGTGQRRCLRRCQGRTGIL
;
A
#
# COMPACT_ATOMS: atom_id res chain seq x y z
N MET A 1 -14.02 4.53 15.46
CA MET A 1 -13.51 3.20 15.03
C MET A 1 -14.41 2.12 15.62
N CYS A 2 -14.82 1.08 14.85
CA CYS A 2 -15.59 -0.04 15.42
C CYS A 2 -14.67 -1.07 16.09
N ALA A 3 -15.25 -1.97 16.91
CA ALA A 3 -14.50 -2.96 17.69
C ALA A 3 -13.64 -3.87 16.80
N GLU A 4 -14.18 -4.35 15.67
CA GLU A 4 -13.47 -5.25 14.77
C GLU A 4 -12.31 -4.56 14.05
N THR A 5 -12.44 -3.25 13.75
CA THR A 5 -11.33 -2.49 13.17
C THR A 5 -10.21 -2.26 14.20
N ALA A 6 -10.56 -1.93 15.44
CA ALA A 6 -9.59 -1.83 16.53
C ALA A 6 -8.88 -3.18 16.75
N TYR A 7 -9.63 -4.26 16.74
CA TYR A 7 -9.09 -5.61 16.87
C TYR A 7 -8.20 -6.02 15.67
N LEU A 8 -8.54 -5.59 14.44
CA LEU A 8 -7.65 -5.78 13.30
C LEU A 8 -6.28 -5.09 13.51
N ILE A 9 -6.28 -3.87 14.04
CA ILE A 9 -5.03 -3.15 14.36
C ILE A 9 -4.24 -3.91 15.43
N GLU A 10 -4.89 -4.42 16.48
CA GLU A 10 -4.24 -5.25 17.50
C GLU A 10 -3.62 -6.52 16.90
N LEU A 11 -4.34 -7.22 16.02
CA LEU A 11 -3.81 -8.42 15.34
C LEU A 11 -2.62 -8.07 14.44
N THR A 12 -2.67 -6.94 13.71
CA THR A 12 -1.54 -6.51 12.88
C THR A 12 -0.34 -6.06 13.73
N ALA A 13 -0.57 -5.52 14.92
CA ALA A 13 0.50 -5.19 15.87
C ALA A 13 1.15 -6.47 16.45
N ALA A 14 0.36 -7.47 16.81
CA ALA A 14 0.87 -8.77 17.25
C ALA A 14 1.65 -9.48 16.12
N PHE A 15 1.17 -9.40 14.86
CA PHE A 15 1.90 -9.89 13.70
C PHE A 15 3.27 -9.23 13.56
N LEU A 16 3.32 -7.90 13.68
CA LEU A 16 4.56 -7.15 13.55
C LEU A 16 5.61 -7.56 14.60
N ARG A 17 5.16 -7.81 15.84
CA ARG A 17 6.02 -8.21 16.98
C ARG A 17 6.26 -9.71 17.07
N ASP A 18 5.63 -10.51 16.21
CA ASP A 18 5.59 -11.98 16.27
C ASP A 18 5.13 -12.50 17.65
N GLU A 19 4.13 -11.82 18.23
CA GLU A 19 3.57 -12.16 19.53
C GLU A 19 2.40 -13.15 19.41
N PRO A 20 2.31 -14.13 20.30
CA PRO A 20 1.14 -15.01 20.37
C PRO A 20 -0.08 -14.23 20.84
N VAL A 21 -1.26 -14.55 20.31
CA VAL A 21 -2.53 -13.96 20.71
C VAL A 21 -3.49 -15.00 21.22
N THR A 22 -4.35 -14.62 22.17
CA THR A 22 -5.57 -15.35 22.49
C THR A 22 -6.72 -14.64 21.80
N LEU A 23 -7.46 -15.35 20.97
CA LEU A 23 -8.53 -14.78 20.18
C LEU A 23 -9.73 -14.40 21.04
N ARG A 24 -10.36 -13.28 20.72
CA ARG A 24 -11.54 -12.78 21.44
C ARG A 24 -12.81 -13.47 20.97
N PRO A 25 -13.59 -14.16 21.84
CA PRO A 25 -14.80 -14.87 21.44
C PRO A 25 -16.00 -13.95 21.13
N ASP A 26 -15.94 -12.70 21.56
CA ASP A 26 -16.98 -11.68 21.39
C ASP A 26 -16.89 -10.88 20.10
N MET A 27 -15.91 -11.19 19.22
CA MET A 27 -15.72 -10.50 17.94
C MET A 27 -16.58 -11.09 16.81
N ASP A 28 -17.11 -10.22 15.97
CA ASP A 28 -17.70 -10.63 14.68
C ASP A 28 -16.57 -10.90 13.65
N TYR A 29 -16.16 -12.18 13.58
CA TYR A 29 -15.09 -12.60 12.66
C TYR A 29 -15.46 -12.47 11.19
N ARG A 30 -16.75 -12.51 10.79
CA ARG A 30 -17.15 -12.27 9.40
C ARG A 30 -16.91 -10.83 9.02
N LYS A 31 -17.28 -9.91 9.92
CA LYS A 31 -17.04 -8.48 9.73
C LYS A 31 -15.54 -8.16 9.76
N LEU A 32 -14.79 -8.76 10.70
CA LEU A 32 -13.33 -8.65 10.77
C LEU A 32 -12.66 -9.09 9.46
N CYS A 33 -13.02 -10.23 8.91
CA CYS A 33 -12.51 -10.72 7.61
C CYS A 33 -12.86 -9.77 6.47
N GLY A 34 -14.07 -9.20 6.46
CA GLY A 34 -14.49 -8.20 5.48
C GLY A 34 -13.62 -6.93 5.53
N ILE A 35 -13.35 -6.42 6.74
CA ILE A 35 -12.47 -5.26 6.96
C ILE A 35 -11.03 -5.61 6.57
N ALA A 36 -10.50 -6.74 7.00
CA ALA A 36 -9.16 -7.20 6.67
C ALA A 36 -8.96 -7.33 5.14
N LYS A 37 -9.97 -7.84 4.43
CA LYS A 37 -9.98 -7.92 2.97
C LYS A 37 -9.93 -6.53 2.33
N ALA A 38 -10.75 -5.59 2.80
CA ALA A 38 -10.77 -4.22 2.31
C ALA A 38 -9.41 -3.52 2.49
N HIS A 39 -8.68 -3.82 3.57
CA HIS A 39 -7.36 -3.29 3.86
C HIS A 39 -6.20 -4.14 3.30
N ASN A 40 -6.49 -5.22 2.57
CA ASN A 40 -5.49 -6.14 2.02
C ASN A 40 -4.58 -6.78 3.10
N LEU A 41 -5.20 -7.16 4.24
CA LEU A 41 -4.54 -7.69 5.44
C LEU A 41 -5.03 -9.09 5.83
N ILE A 42 -5.81 -9.74 4.97
CA ILE A 42 -6.43 -11.02 5.31
C ILE A 42 -5.39 -12.13 5.55
N ALA A 43 -4.28 -12.12 4.81
CA ALA A 43 -3.18 -13.05 5.01
C ALA A 43 -2.45 -12.81 6.35
N VAL A 44 -2.33 -11.54 6.78
CA VAL A 44 -1.79 -11.17 8.10
C VAL A 44 -2.68 -11.70 9.21
N VAL A 45 -4.01 -11.52 9.09
CA VAL A 45 -4.97 -12.06 10.06
C VAL A 45 -4.87 -13.58 10.16
N TYR A 46 -4.77 -14.28 9.02
CA TYR A 46 -4.55 -15.74 9.02
C TYR A 46 -3.28 -16.12 9.76
N ALA A 47 -2.15 -15.47 9.44
CA ALA A 47 -0.85 -15.79 10.02
C ALA A 47 -0.83 -15.67 11.56
N VAL A 48 -1.58 -14.70 12.11
CA VAL A 48 -1.73 -14.52 13.56
C VAL A 48 -2.73 -15.52 14.14
N CYS A 49 -3.93 -15.58 13.57
CA CYS A 49 -5.00 -16.42 14.10
C CYS A 49 -4.65 -17.91 14.09
N ASN A 50 -3.91 -18.37 13.08
CA ASN A 50 -3.50 -19.78 12.96
C ASN A 50 -2.49 -20.23 14.03
N LYS A 51 -1.81 -19.28 14.70
CA LYS A 51 -0.91 -19.53 15.84
C LYS A 51 -1.65 -19.49 17.18
N ALA A 52 -2.90 -19.05 17.23
CA ALA A 52 -3.65 -18.88 18.47
C ALA A 52 -4.05 -20.24 19.07
N PRO A 53 -4.07 -20.37 20.42
CA PRO A 53 -4.42 -21.62 21.09
C PRO A 53 -5.92 -21.97 21.02
N ASN A 54 -6.77 -20.99 20.66
CA ASN A 54 -8.23 -21.08 20.69
C ASN A 54 -8.86 -20.73 19.33
N THR A 55 -8.36 -21.33 18.25
CA THR A 55 -8.83 -21.07 16.88
C THR A 55 -10.30 -21.46 16.64
N GLU A 56 -10.87 -22.28 17.51
CA GLU A 56 -12.27 -22.70 17.46
C GLU A 56 -13.27 -21.56 17.67
N VAL A 57 -12.85 -20.42 18.24
CA VAL A 57 -13.72 -19.24 18.37
C VAL A 57 -14.01 -18.58 17.01
N ILE A 58 -13.18 -18.85 15.98
CA ILE A 58 -13.42 -18.39 14.63
C ILE A 58 -14.40 -19.33 13.94
N PRO A 59 -15.51 -18.83 13.38
CA PRO A 59 -16.43 -19.65 12.58
C PRO A 59 -15.70 -20.42 11.46
N GLU A 60 -16.13 -21.64 11.19
CA GLU A 60 -15.45 -22.53 10.24
C GLU A 60 -15.34 -21.93 8.83
N ASP A 61 -16.41 -21.28 8.35
CA ASP A 61 -16.44 -20.58 7.08
C ASP A 61 -15.39 -19.46 7.01
N CYS A 62 -15.17 -18.72 8.11
CA CYS A 62 -14.13 -17.70 8.20
C CYS A 62 -12.72 -18.33 8.20
N ARG A 63 -12.51 -19.44 8.94
CA ARG A 63 -11.22 -20.14 8.96
C ARG A 63 -10.83 -20.65 7.57
N LEU A 64 -11.79 -21.22 6.85
CA LEU A 64 -11.59 -21.69 5.48
C LEU A 64 -11.23 -20.53 4.56
N ALA A 65 -12.00 -19.43 4.59
CA ALA A 65 -11.74 -18.25 3.78
C ALA A 65 -10.37 -17.61 4.07
N LEU A 66 -9.98 -17.50 5.34
CA LEU A 66 -8.66 -17.00 5.74
C LEU A 66 -7.53 -17.88 5.18
N SER A 67 -7.69 -19.20 5.30
CA SER A 67 -6.73 -20.20 4.80
C SER A 67 -6.57 -20.14 3.28
N GLU A 68 -7.68 -20.12 2.55
CA GLU A 68 -7.67 -20.00 1.07
C GLU A 68 -6.95 -18.73 0.60
N HIS A 69 -7.24 -17.61 1.24
CA HIS A 69 -6.55 -16.35 0.93
C HIS A 69 -5.06 -16.38 1.23
N PHE A 70 -4.66 -16.97 2.35
CA PHE A 70 -3.25 -17.10 2.69
C PHE A 70 -2.51 -17.98 1.67
N PHE A 71 -3.02 -19.15 1.32
CA PHE A 71 -2.38 -20.00 0.32
C PHE A 71 -2.35 -19.35 -1.07
N SER A 72 -3.38 -18.59 -1.42
CA SER A 72 -3.36 -17.77 -2.63
C SER A 72 -2.26 -16.71 -2.58
N SER A 73 -2.03 -16.09 -1.41
CA SER A 73 -0.96 -15.09 -1.27
C SER A 73 0.44 -15.71 -1.33
N VAL A 74 0.63 -16.93 -0.82
CA VAL A 74 1.88 -17.70 -0.97
C VAL A 74 2.18 -17.96 -2.46
N PHE A 75 1.17 -18.41 -3.21
CA PHE A 75 1.32 -18.63 -4.66
C PHE A 75 1.69 -17.32 -5.38
N LEU A 76 0.97 -16.23 -5.08
CA LEU A 76 1.24 -14.91 -5.67
C LEU A 76 2.64 -14.40 -5.30
N TYR A 77 3.07 -14.60 -4.07
CA TYR A 77 4.42 -14.21 -3.63
C TYR A 77 5.50 -14.89 -4.48
N GLU A 78 5.44 -16.21 -4.64
CA GLU A 78 6.40 -16.95 -5.45
C GLU A 78 6.40 -16.50 -6.91
N HIS A 79 5.22 -16.27 -7.47
CA HIS A 79 5.08 -15.78 -8.85
C HIS A 79 5.68 -14.37 -9.02
N GLN A 80 5.42 -13.47 -8.07
CA GLN A 80 5.97 -12.12 -8.06
C GLN A 80 7.49 -12.11 -7.86
N LYS A 81 8.03 -12.99 -7.00
CA LYS A 81 9.47 -13.18 -6.81
C LYS A 81 10.15 -13.56 -8.13
N GLN A 82 9.61 -14.53 -8.85
CA GLN A 82 10.09 -14.89 -10.20
C GLN A 82 10.01 -13.72 -11.19
N GLY A 83 8.96 -12.88 -11.07
CA GLY A 83 8.82 -11.66 -11.86
C GLY A 83 9.94 -10.66 -11.59
N VAL A 84 10.24 -10.39 -10.31
CA VAL A 84 11.34 -9.51 -9.88
C VAL A 84 12.68 -10.05 -10.39
N GLU A 85 12.98 -11.33 -10.20
CA GLU A 85 14.22 -11.95 -10.70
C GLU A 85 14.38 -11.82 -12.22
N ARG A 86 13.30 -12.01 -12.96
CA ARG A 86 13.30 -11.86 -14.42
C ARG A 86 13.64 -10.45 -14.84
N VAL A 87 12.99 -9.45 -14.23
CA VAL A 87 13.25 -8.02 -14.50
C VAL A 87 14.69 -7.67 -14.14
N TYR A 88 15.17 -8.12 -12.97
CA TYR A 88 16.55 -7.97 -12.54
C TYR A 88 17.55 -8.47 -13.60
N ARG A 89 17.39 -9.71 -14.08
CA ARG A 89 18.28 -10.31 -15.09
C ARG A 89 18.25 -9.50 -16.39
N VAL A 90 17.05 -9.18 -16.89
CA VAL A 90 16.90 -8.45 -18.16
C VAL A 90 17.61 -7.09 -18.14
N LEU A 91 17.50 -6.36 -17.04
CA LEU A 91 18.11 -5.03 -16.92
C LEU A 91 19.61 -5.12 -16.61
N SER A 92 20.03 -6.08 -15.78
CA SER A 92 21.44 -6.32 -15.47
C SER A 92 22.22 -6.78 -16.71
N ASP A 93 21.68 -7.72 -17.50
CA ASP A 93 22.29 -8.17 -18.75
C ASP A 93 22.40 -7.05 -19.79
N ALA A 94 21.48 -6.08 -19.74
CA ALA A 94 21.51 -4.87 -20.57
C ALA A 94 22.42 -3.75 -20.00
N GLY A 95 23.07 -3.96 -18.84
CA GLY A 95 23.90 -2.96 -18.19
C GLY A 95 23.15 -1.74 -17.69
N ILE A 96 21.85 -1.87 -17.38
CA ILE A 96 20.97 -0.75 -16.99
C ILE A 96 20.89 -0.66 -15.47
N PRO A 97 21.42 0.42 -14.84
CA PRO A 97 21.24 0.66 -13.41
C PRO A 97 19.76 0.84 -13.07
N HIS A 98 19.31 0.10 -12.05
CA HIS A 98 17.92 0.08 -11.64
C HIS A 98 17.77 -0.16 -10.14
N VAL A 99 16.65 0.30 -9.57
CA VAL A 99 16.34 0.21 -8.14
C VAL A 99 14.92 -0.29 -7.98
N PHE A 100 14.75 -1.43 -7.29
CA PHE A 100 13.43 -1.85 -6.85
C PHE A 100 13.03 -1.08 -5.59
N PHE A 101 11.74 -0.75 -5.44
CA PHE A 101 11.25 -0.02 -4.28
C PHE A 101 9.80 -0.41 -3.94
N LYS A 102 9.18 0.22 -2.95
CA LYS A 102 7.84 -0.14 -2.46
C LYS A 102 7.69 -1.65 -2.19
N GLY A 103 6.67 -2.27 -2.83
CA GLY A 103 6.26 -3.65 -2.60
C GLY A 103 7.37 -4.67 -2.75
N ALA A 104 8.21 -4.53 -3.75
CA ALA A 104 9.30 -5.47 -4.04
C ALA A 104 10.33 -5.56 -2.90
N ILE A 105 10.55 -4.46 -2.18
CA ILE A 105 11.49 -4.40 -1.05
C ILE A 105 10.78 -4.63 0.29
N LEU A 106 9.61 -3.97 0.50
CA LEU A 106 8.92 -4.00 1.78
C LEU A 106 8.48 -5.41 2.19
N LYS A 107 8.07 -6.25 1.23
CA LYS A 107 7.61 -7.61 1.55
C LYS A 107 8.69 -8.45 2.25
N GLU A 108 9.95 -8.26 1.92
CA GLU A 108 11.07 -8.99 2.53
C GLU A 108 11.35 -8.55 3.99
N LEU A 109 10.78 -7.42 4.41
CA LEU A 109 10.89 -6.92 5.79
C LEU A 109 9.76 -7.46 6.69
N TYR A 110 8.69 -8.00 6.11
CA TYR A 110 7.58 -8.56 6.88
C TYR A 110 7.97 -9.83 7.62
N PRO A 111 7.45 -10.11 8.83
CA PRO A 111 7.70 -11.37 9.56
C PRO A 111 7.35 -12.62 8.73
N VAL A 112 6.34 -12.50 7.87
CA VAL A 112 5.91 -13.52 6.90
C VAL A 112 5.75 -12.78 5.56
N PRO A 113 6.74 -12.85 4.64
CA PRO A 113 6.77 -12.08 3.39
C PRO A 113 5.53 -12.29 2.51
N GLU A 114 4.96 -13.48 2.52
CA GLU A 114 3.77 -13.86 1.77
C GLU A 114 2.52 -13.10 2.21
N CYS A 115 2.52 -12.53 3.42
CA CYS A 115 1.42 -11.73 3.93
C CYS A 115 1.38 -10.31 3.33
N ARG A 116 2.46 -9.88 2.67
CA ARG A 116 2.50 -8.56 2.04
C ARG A 116 2.23 -8.68 0.54
N LEU A 117 0.94 -8.69 0.17
CA LEU A 117 0.54 -8.66 -1.23
C LEU A 117 0.98 -7.36 -1.92
N MET A 118 1.45 -7.47 -3.16
CA MET A 118 1.70 -6.33 -4.03
C MET A 118 0.94 -6.51 -5.36
N GLY A 119 0.56 -5.39 -5.99
CA GLY A 119 -0.15 -5.41 -7.27
C GLY A 119 0.80 -5.44 -8.45
N ASP A 120 1.88 -4.71 -8.32
CA ASP A 120 2.87 -4.40 -9.35
C ASP A 120 4.29 -4.44 -8.79
N ILE A 121 5.25 -4.49 -9.68
CA ILE A 121 6.68 -4.37 -9.37
C ILE A 121 7.07 -2.94 -9.70
N ASP A 122 7.40 -2.15 -8.68
CA ASP A 122 7.91 -0.79 -8.87
C ASP A 122 9.42 -0.79 -9.09
N LEU A 123 9.85 -0.15 -10.15
CA LEU A 123 11.25 -0.05 -10.57
C LEU A 123 11.61 1.39 -10.93
N LEU A 124 12.72 1.89 -10.42
CA LEU A 124 13.28 3.19 -10.76
C LEU A 124 14.51 3.04 -11.65
N ILE A 125 14.60 3.84 -12.69
CA ILE A 125 15.77 3.94 -13.58
C ILE A 125 16.11 5.42 -13.86
N ASN A 126 17.34 5.66 -14.30
CA ASN A 126 17.70 6.98 -14.81
C ASN A 126 16.87 7.29 -16.08
N PRO A 127 16.34 8.52 -16.25
CA PRO A 127 15.62 8.94 -17.46
C PRO A 127 16.38 8.67 -18.77
N ALA A 128 17.70 8.80 -18.78
CA ALA A 128 18.55 8.53 -19.93
C ALA A 128 18.47 7.05 -20.39
N ASN A 129 18.17 6.11 -19.48
CA ASN A 129 18.09 4.69 -19.76
C ASN A 129 16.70 4.23 -20.23
N ARG A 130 15.71 5.12 -20.29
CA ARG A 130 14.31 4.78 -20.59
C ARG A 130 14.16 3.97 -21.89
N GLN A 131 14.79 4.40 -22.98
CA GLN A 131 14.65 3.72 -24.28
C GLN A 131 15.38 2.37 -24.30
N ALA A 132 16.55 2.29 -23.68
CA ALA A 132 17.29 1.04 -23.53
C ALA A 132 16.52 0.02 -22.68
N ALA A 133 15.94 0.44 -21.54
CA ALA A 133 15.11 -0.38 -20.69
C ALA A 133 13.85 -0.87 -21.44
N LYS A 134 13.16 0.01 -22.16
CA LYS A 134 12.02 -0.37 -23.00
C LYS A 134 12.39 -1.44 -24.01
N LYS A 135 13.49 -1.26 -24.73
CA LYS A 135 13.97 -2.24 -25.71
C LYS A 135 14.28 -3.60 -25.07
N ALA A 136 15.02 -3.61 -23.95
CA ALA A 136 15.40 -4.83 -23.24
C ALA A 136 14.18 -5.58 -22.69
N LEU A 137 13.24 -4.89 -22.04
CA LEU A 137 12.02 -5.48 -21.51
C LEU A 137 11.12 -6.04 -22.63
N MET A 138 10.92 -5.30 -23.72
CA MET A 138 10.11 -5.78 -24.85
C MET A 138 10.76 -6.97 -25.55
N SER A 139 12.09 -6.98 -25.73
CA SER A 139 12.81 -8.13 -26.29
C SER A 139 12.73 -9.37 -25.39
N SER A 140 12.52 -9.20 -24.10
CA SER A 140 12.29 -10.30 -23.14
C SER A 140 10.82 -10.75 -23.04
N GLY A 141 9.93 -10.16 -23.87
CA GLY A 141 8.52 -10.52 -23.98
C GLY A 141 7.58 -9.74 -23.06
N PHE A 142 8.00 -8.63 -22.45
CA PHE A 142 7.08 -7.69 -21.81
C PHE A 142 6.40 -6.83 -22.89
N ALA A 143 5.10 -6.61 -22.76
CA ALA A 143 4.36 -5.62 -23.55
C ALA A 143 4.30 -4.30 -22.79
N CYS A 144 4.64 -3.18 -23.44
CA CYS A 144 4.43 -1.85 -22.87
C CYS A 144 2.95 -1.50 -23.02
N THR A 145 2.22 -1.38 -21.92
CA THR A 145 0.75 -1.19 -21.89
C THR A 145 0.33 0.26 -21.74
N ALA A 146 1.15 1.08 -21.05
CA ALA A 146 0.92 2.51 -20.93
C ALA A 146 2.24 3.30 -20.83
N GLN A 147 2.18 4.61 -21.14
CA GLN A 147 3.29 5.54 -21.05
C GLN A 147 2.76 6.86 -20.49
N ASN A 148 2.80 6.99 -19.16
CA ASN A 148 2.21 8.10 -18.43
C ASN A 148 3.32 8.97 -17.83
N GLY A 149 3.77 10.00 -18.57
CA GLY A 149 4.81 10.91 -18.08
C GLY A 149 6.09 10.18 -17.66
N PRO A 150 6.47 10.22 -16.36
CA PRO A 150 7.67 9.56 -15.86
C PRO A 150 7.50 8.04 -15.65
N VAL A 151 6.30 7.48 -15.78
CA VAL A 151 5.99 6.06 -15.53
C VAL A 151 5.61 5.36 -16.81
N TYR A 152 6.22 4.19 -17.05
CA TYR A 152 5.86 3.28 -18.14
C TYR A 152 5.44 1.95 -17.55
N ASP A 153 4.24 1.50 -17.96
CA ASP A 153 3.66 0.25 -17.51
C ASP A 153 3.98 -0.87 -18.49
N TYR A 154 4.39 -2.01 -17.94
CA TYR A 154 4.68 -3.22 -18.71
C TYR A 154 3.93 -4.41 -18.12
N ARG A 155 3.60 -5.34 -19.01
CA ARG A 155 2.93 -6.59 -18.61
C ARG A 155 3.55 -7.79 -19.31
N LYS A 156 3.72 -8.89 -18.55
CA LYS A 156 4.05 -10.21 -19.10
C LYS A 156 3.29 -11.28 -18.30
N GLY A 157 2.24 -11.86 -18.90
CA GLY A 157 1.28 -12.70 -18.17
C GLY A 157 0.62 -11.91 -17.04
N ASP A 158 0.75 -12.41 -15.82
CA ASP A 158 0.21 -11.77 -14.61
C ASP A 158 1.20 -10.81 -13.93
N VAL A 159 2.43 -10.71 -14.44
CA VAL A 159 3.43 -9.77 -13.92
C VAL A 159 3.13 -8.38 -14.47
N LEU A 160 2.84 -7.46 -13.56
CA LEU A 160 2.72 -6.02 -13.82
C LEU A 160 4.00 -5.33 -13.34
N LEU A 161 4.57 -4.46 -14.16
CA LEU A 161 5.80 -3.73 -13.86
C LEU A 161 5.61 -2.26 -14.20
N GLU A 162 5.83 -1.39 -13.21
CA GLU A 162 5.90 0.06 -13.38
C GLU A 162 7.36 0.53 -13.37
N VAL A 163 7.82 1.05 -14.50
CA VAL A 163 9.16 1.60 -14.65
C VAL A 163 9.09 3.12 -14.52
N HIS A 164 9.59 3.60 -13.41
CA HIS A 164 9.62 5.01 -13.04
C HIS A 164 10.95 5.66 -13.46
N THR A 165 10.91 6.90 -13.89
CA THR A 165 12.09 7.77 -14.07
C THR A 165 12.10 8.95 -13.09
N ALA A 166 11.03 9.09 -12.30
CA ALA A 166 10.91 9.95 -11.14
C ALA A 166 10.01 9.27 -10.12
N LEU A 167 10.28 9.43 -8.82
CA LEU A 167 9.47 8.83 -7.76
C LEU A 167 8.13 9.54 -7.60
N ILE A 168 8.09 10.87 -7.74
CA ILE A 168 6.90 11.71 -7.59
C ILE A 168 6.94 12.78 -8.69
N SER A 169 5.79 13.08 -9.27
CA SER A 169 5.64 14.02 -10.39
C SER A 169 4.37 14.88 -10.33
N ASP A 170 3.60 14.79 -9.24
CA ASP A 170 2.30 15.45 -9.09
C ASP A 170 2.27 16.58 -8.06
N ASP A 171 3.36 16.77 -7.30
CA ASP A 171 3.56 17.88 -6.36
C ASP A 171 4.98 18.45 -6.56
N PRO A 172 5.13 19.72 -6.99
CA PRO A 172 6.46 20.27 -7.30
C PRO A 172 7.47 20.29 -6.15
N ARG A 173 7.00 20.36 -4.90
CA ARG A 173 7.89 20.30 -3.73
C ARG A 173 8.37 18.86 -3.49
N CYS A 174 7.47 17.90 -3.60
CA CYS A 174 7.83 16.48 -3.53
C CYS A 174 8.73 16.09 -4.71
N GLU A 175 8.42 16.53 -5.92
CA GLU A 175 9.28 16.32 -7.10
C GLU A 175 10.70 16.84 -6.86
N THR A 176 10.84 18.07 -6.35
CA THR A 176 12.15 18.65 -6.02
C THR A 176 12.86 17.89 -4.90
N ALA A 177 12.14 17.53 -3.83
CA ALA A 177 12.73 16.84 -2.68
C ALA A 177 13.21 15.42 -3.03
N PHE A 178 12.56 14.75 -3.99
CA PHE A 178 12.86 13.38 -4.41
C PHE A 178 13.51 13.29 -5.81
N ALA A 179 13.99 14.40 -6.38
CA ALA A 179 14.55 14.45 -7.75
C ALA A 179 15.78 13.54 -7.94
N ASN A 180 16.64 13.40 -6.93
CA ASN A 180 17.91 12.69 -7.00
C ASN A 180 17.82 11.24 -6.47
N ALA A 181 16.71 10.57 -6.68
CA ALA A 181 16.46 9.25 -6.09
C ALA A 181 17.50 8.18 -6.50
N MET A 182 18.00 8.21 -7.73
CA MET A 182 19.06 7.29 -8.18
C MET A 182 20.39 7.54 -7.46
N ASP A 183 20.70 8.78 -7.08
CA ASP A 183 21.92 9.16 -6.37
C ASP A 183 21.84 8.76 -4.88
N GLN A 184 20.64 8.51 -4.36
CA GLN A 184 20.39 8.01 -2.99
C GLN A 184 20.36 6.48 -2.91
N ALA A 185 20.70 5.80 -3.99
CA ALA A 185 20.77 4.34 -4.02
C ALA A 185 22.22 3.85 -3.89
N GLN A 186 22.41 2.80 -3.11
CA GLN A 186 23.65 2.03 -3.05
C GLN A 186 23.55 0.88 -4.05
N PHE A 187 24.49 0.80 -4.98
CA PHE A 187 24.49 -0.19 -6.06
C PHE A 187 25.43 -1.36 -5.79
N GLU A 188 24.91 -2.56 -6.06
CA GLU A 188 25.70 -3.76 -6.24
C GLU A 188 25.51 -4.23 -7.70
N GLY A 189 26.54 -4.05 -8.53
CA GLY A 189 26.40 -4.20 -9.99
C GLY A 189 25.42 -3.18 -10.56
N CYS A 190 24.40 -3.65 -11.26
CA CYS A 190 23.34 -2.79 -11.85
C CYS A 190 22.11 -2.62 -10.94
N CYS A 191 22.00 -3.40 -9.86
CA CYS A 191 20.85 -3.30 -8.95
C CYS A 191 21.22 -2.45 -7.74
N GLY A 192 20.38 -1.42 -7.46
CA GLY A 192 20.54 -0.55 -6.32
C GLY A 192 19.44 -0.76 -5.27
N LYS A 193 19.72 -0.35 -4.04
CA LYS A 193 18.79 -0.21 -2.94
C LYS A 193 18.78 1.25 -2.50
N LEU A 194 17.60 1.87 -2.37
CA LEU A 194 17.48 3.20 -1.78
C LEU A 194 17.96 3.20 -0.33
N GLU A 195 18.60 4.28 0.09
CA GLU A 195 18.92 4.50 1.49
C GLU A 195 17.64 4.46 2.32
N ASP A 196 17.68 3.81 3.50
CA ASP A 196 16.48 3.46 4.27
C ASP A 196 15.69 4.71 4.71
N ASN A 197 16.34 5.80 5.16
CA ASN A 197 15.63 7.05 5.54
C ASN A 197 14.99 7.72 4.34
N TYR A 198 15.67 7.71 3.19
CA TYR A 198 15.15 8.26 1.95
C TYR A 198 13.94 7.47 1.45
N HIS A 199 14.02 6.13 1.44
CA HIS A 199 12.91 5.25 1.08
C HIS A 199 11.72 5.45 2.03
N PHE A 200 11.96 5.54 3.33
CA PHE A 200 10.94 5.78 4.33
C PHE A 200 10.23 7.13 4.13
N ALA A 201 10.99 8.21 3.92
CA ALA A 201 10.42 9.53 3.61
C ALA A 201 9.60 9.53 2.32
N TYR A 202 10.07 8.81 1.29
CA TYR A 202 9.30 8.59 0.07
C TYR A 202 7.98 7.86 0.32
N LEU A 203 7.96 6.83 1.17
CA LEU A 203 6.71 6.12 1.51
C LEU A 203 5.71 7.05 2.23
N ILE A 204 6.19 7.97 3.07
CA ILE A 204 5.33 9.02 3.66
C ILE A 204 4.76 9.93 2.57
N ALA A 205 5.58 10.35 1.60
CA ALA A 205 5.11 11.18 0.49
C ALA A 205 4.10 10.43 -0.41
N HIS A 206 4.34 9.16 -0.66
CA HIS A 206 3.41 8.27 -1.37
C HIS A 206 2.09 8.09 -0.60
N LEU A 207 2.15 7.91 0.71
CA LEU A 207 0.98 7.89 1.58
C LEU A 207 0.20 9.21 1.51
N ALA A 208 0.90 10.37 1.52
CA ALA A 208 0.28 11.69 1.37
C ALA A 208 -0.44 11.82 0.01
N HIS A 209 0.14 11.28 -1.06
CA HIS A 209 -0.50 11.21 -2.37
C HIS A 209 -1.81 10.40 -2.31
N HIS A 210 -1.80 9.23 -1.68
CA HIS A 210 -3.01 8.43 -1.48
C HIS A 210 -4.07 9.17 -0.65
N PHE A 211 -3.68 9.84 0.43
CA PHE A 211 -4.59 10.68 1.21
C PHE A 211 -5.26 11.76 0.38
N ARG A 212 -4.53 12.35 -0.56
CA ARG A 212 -5.05 13.43 -1.41
C ARG A 212 -6.02 12.94 -2.47
N PHE A 213 -5.78 11.76 -3.07
CA PHE A 213 -6.42 11.41 -4.34
C PHE A 213 -7.24 10.12 -4.32
N TYR A 214 -6.88 9.13 -3.51
CA TYR A 214 -7.44 7.79 -3.62
C TYR A 214 -8.02 7.24 -2.31
N GLY A 215 -7.50 7.66 -1.19
CA GLY A 215 -7.69 7.04 0.10
C GLY A 215 -6.53 6.12 0.46
N ALA A 216 -6.34 5.90 1.75
CA ALA A 216 -5.26 5.11 2.30
C ALA A 216 -5.79 4.20 3.40
N GLY A 217 -5.16 3.06 3.63
CA GLY A 217 -5.62 2.09 4.61
C GLY A 217 -4.54 1.63 5.59
N ILE A 218 -4.94 0.78 6.52
CA ILE A 218 -4.10 0.25 7.61
C ILE A 218 -2.81 -0.38 7.07
N LYS A 219 -2.87 -1.06 5.92
CA LYS A 219 -1.70 -1.69 5.28
C LYS A 219 -0.54 -0.72 5.03
N LEU A 220 -0.83 0.52 4.61
CA LEU A 220 0.23 1.50 4.31
C LEU A 220 0.91 2.00 5.60
N ILE A 221 0.19 2.06 6.71
CA ILE A 221 0.79 2.34 8.02
C ILE A 221 1.58 1.13 8.53
N LEU A 222 1.11 -0.10 8.30
CA LEU A 222 1.86 -1.31 8.63
C LEU A 222 3.19 -1.37 7.84
N ASP A 223 3.21 -0.99 6.56
CA ASP A 223 4.43 -0.90 5.76
C ASP A 223 5.47 0.03 6.43
N LEU A 224 5.04 1.20 6.93
CA LEU A 224 5.91 2.12 7.66
C LEU A 224 6.35 1.55 9.01
N ALA A 225 5.43 0.94 9.76
CA ALA A 225 5.74 0.33 11.05
C ALA A 225 6.77 -0.81 10.91
N VAL A 226 6.67 -1.61 9.86
CA VAL A 226 7.65 -2.67 9.53
C VAL A 226 9.04 -2.06 9.29
N MET A 227 9.14 -0.96 8.55
CA MET A 227 10.43 -0.29 8.33
C MET A 227 11.00 0.31 9.63
N LEU A 228 10.16 0.95 10.45
CA LEU A 228 10.58 1.48 11.76
C LEU A 228 11.12 0.39 12.69
N GLN A 229 10.57 -0.83 12.60
CA GLN A 229 11.01 -1.95 13.42
C GLN A 229 12.25 -2.66 12.87
N ARG A 230 12.38 -2.80 11.53
CA ARG A 230 13.38 -3.65 10.89
C ARG A 230 14.59 -2.87 10.37
N CYS A 231 14.44 -1.59 10.07
CA CYS A 231 15.49 -0.72 9.56
C CYS A 231 15.93 0.28 10.63
N ARG A 232 17.14 0.83 10.47
CA ARG A 232 17.63 1.91 11.34
C ARG A 232 17.18 3.26 10.78
N ILE A 233 15.95 3.67 11.10
CA ILE A 233 15.39 4.93 10.62
C ILE A 233 15.80 6.08 11.54
N ASP A 234 16.48 7.08 10.98
CA ASP A 234 16.69 8.37 11.61
C ASP A 234 15.49 9.28 11.32
N GLU A 235 14.54 9.33 12.24
CA GLU A 235 13.32 10.13 12.11
C GLU A 235 13.61 11.63 11.92
N LYS A 236 14.75 12.16 12.41
CA LYS A 236 15.13 13.57 12.19
C LYS A 236 15.51 13.81 10.74
N ALA A 237 16.30 12.90 10.16
CA ALA A 237 16.66 12.97 8.74
C ALA A 237 15.40 12.84 7.86
N VAL A 238 14.50 11.90 8.19
CA VAL A 238 13.19 11.73 7.52
C VAL A 238 12.36 13.00 7.59
N LEU A 239 12.20 13.59 8.78
CA LEU A 239 11.42 14.81 8.98
C LEU A 239 12.01 15.99 8.21
N THR A 240 13.36 16.08 8.13
CA THR A 240 14.05 17.13 7.34
C THR A 240 13.73 16.98 5.84
N LEU A 241 13.71 15.76 5.31
CA LEU A 241 13.34 15.51 3.91
C LEU A 241 11.86 15.79 3.67
N CYS A 242 11.00 15.35 4.58
CA CYS A 242 9.56 15.64 4.53
C CYS A 242 9.26 17.14 4.64
N GLU A 243 10.08 17.93 5.36
CA GLU A 243 9.95 19.38 5.42
C GLU A 243 10.25 20.02 4.04
N LYS A 244 11.31 19.60 3.36
CA LYS A 244 11.61 20.02 1.99
C LYS A 244 10.46 19.70 1.03
N ALA A 245 9.83 18.54 1.22
CA ALA A 245 8.65 18.11 0.47
C ALA A 245 7.34 18.83 0.88
N GLY A 246 7.37 19.68 1.92
CA GLY A 246 6.18 20.34 2.48
C GLY A 246 5.24 19.40 3.24
N LEU A 247 5.74 18.27 3.74
CA LEU A 247 4.99 17.20 4.39
C LEU A 247 5.35 17.03 5.87
N ALA A 248 6.09 17.96 6.50
CA ALA A 248 6.59 17.80 7.87
C ALA A 248 5.48 17.50 8.88
N GLN A 249 4.36 18.23 8.84
CA GLN A 249 3.25 18.00 9.76
C GLN A 249 2.56 16.65 9.50
N PHE A 250 2.36 16.29 8.23
CA PHE A 250 1.80 14.99 7.86
C PHE A 250 2.70 13.84 8.34
N ALA A 251 4.02 13.96 8.15
CA ALA A 251 4.99 12.96 8.62
C ALA A 251 4.93 12.77 10.15
N LYS A 252 4.84 13.86 10.92
CA LYS A 252 4.69 13.82 12.39
C LYS A 252 3.41 13.08 12.81
N ILE A 253 2.29 13.34 12.15
CA ILE A 253 1.02 12.66 12.42
C ILE A 253 1.14 11.17 12.11
N VAL A 254 1.69 10.81 10.95
CA VAL A 254 1.85 9.42 10.52
C VAL A 254 2.78 8.64 11.45
N LEU A 255 3.90 9.22 11.88
CA LEU A 255 4.79 8.63 12.88
C LEU A 255 4.08 8.42 14.22
N THR A 256 3.26 9.39 14.65
CA THR A 256 2.44 9.24 15.86
C THR A 256 1.40 8.12 15.71
N VAL A 257 0.77 7.95 14.54
CA VAL A 257 -0.13 6.81 14.28
C VAL A 257 0.63 5.48 14.35
N CYS A 258 1.86 5.41 13.81
CA CYS A 258 2.70 4.21 13.95
C CYS A 258 2.98 3.90 15.42
N TYR A 259 3.23 4.92 16.24
CA TYR A 259 3.41 4.76 17.68
C TYR A 259 2.14 4.26 18.36
N HIS A 260 0.96 4.87 18.10
CA HIS A 260 -0.30 4.48 18.71
C HIS A 260 -0.74 3.05 18.35
N TRP A 261 -0.59 2.67 17.08
CA TRP A 261 -1.07 1.38 16.61
C TRP A 261 -0.09 0.24 16.84
N TYR A 262 1.21 0.52 16.76
CA TYR A 262 2.24 -0.53 16.70
C TYR A 262 3.31 -0.41 17.79
N GLY A 263 3.35 0.70 18.53
CA GLY A 263 4.38 0.95 19.54
C GLY A 263 5.76 1.24 18.94
N VAL A 264 5.84 1.64 17.66
CA VAL A 264 7.09 1.98 16.97
C VAL A 264 7.08 3.43 16.48
N GLY A 265 8.26 4.08 16.44
CA GLY A 265 8.37 5.49 16.12
C GLY A 265 8.18 6.40 17.35
N THR A 266 8.15 7.71 17.10
CA THR A 266 8.04 8.75 18.15
C THR A 266 6.69 9.45 18.04
N PRO A 267 5.96 9.70 19.14
CA PRO A 267 4.76 10.52 19.14
C PRO A 267 5.14 12.00 19.09
N TYR A 268 4.87 12.64 17.96
CA TYR A 268 5.18 14.05 17.68
C TYR A 268 4.01 15.00 17.88
N VAL A 269 2.78 14.47 17.95
CA VAL A 269 1.54 15.24 18.09
C VAL A 269 0.62 14.57 19.08
N ASP A 270 -0.24 15.36 19.74
CA ASP A 270 -1.16 14.87 20.78
C ASP A 270 -2.44 14.26 20.18
N ASP A 271 -2.83 14.66 18.96
CA ASP A 271 -4.08 14.23 18.34
C ASP A 271 -3.85 13.70 16.91
N THR A 272 -4.33 12.48 16.70
CA THR A 272 -4.30 11.78 15.40
C THR A 272 -5.69 11.26 14.98
N ALA A 273 -6.74 11.58 15.73
CA ALA A 273 -8.07 10.98 15.58
C ALA A 273 -8.64 11.10 14.16
N ASP A 274 -8.50 12.27 13.53
CA ASP A 274 -8.98 12.49 12.17
C ASP A 274 -8.20 11.66 11.14
N CYS A 275 -6.88 11.55 11.29
CA CYS A 275 -6.03 10.73 10.44
C CYS A 275 -6.36 9.25 10.60
N GLU A 276 -6.48 8.77 11.82
CA GLU A 276 -6.85 7.37 12.11
C GLU A 276 -8.26 7.05 11.56
N SER A 277 -9.23 7.95 11.78
CA SER A 277 -10.59 7.80 11.24
C SER A 277 -10.59 7.70 9.71
N PHE A 278 -9.78 8.52 9.03
CA PHE A 278 -9.61 8.46 7.60
C PHE A 278 -9.02 7.12 7.14
N LEU A 279 -7.92 6.69 7.75
CA LEU A 279 -7.21 5.44 7.41
C LEU A 279 -8.10 4.19 7.52
N VAL A 280 -8.98 4.13 8.52
CA VAL A 280 -9.87 2.99 8.71
C VAL A 280 -11.11 3.02 7.82
N SER A 281 -11.39 4.17 7.19
CA SER A 281 -12.63 4.38 6.40
C SER A 281 -12.52 3.95 4.95
N TYR A 282 -11.31 3.82 4.37
CA TYR A 282 -11.11 3.75 2.92
C TYR A 282 -10.62 2.39 2.39
N GLY A 283 -10.09 1.51 3.21
CA GLY A 283 -9.40 0.31 2.73
C GLY A 283 -8.03 0.63 2.10
N ALA A 284 -7.32 -0.42 1.63
CA ALA A 284 -5.91 -0.34 1.23
C ALA A 284 -5.62 0.67 0.10
N PHE A 285 -6.53 0.79 -0.86
CA PHE A 285 -6.35 1.61 -2.07
C PHE A 285 -7.49 2.63 -2.27
N GLY A 286 -8.20 2.96 -1.20
CA GLY A 286 -9.37 3.82 -1.27
C GLY A 286 -10.63 3.08 -1.73
N ASN A 287 -11.72 3.85 -1.86
CA ASN A 287 -12.98 3.37 -2.38
C ASN A 287 -13.26 4.08 -3.71
N ALA A 288 -13.18 3.33 -4.82
CA ALA A 288 -13.34 3.88 -6.17
C ALA A 288 -14.68 4.63 -6.37
N ASP A 289 -15.76 4.19 -5.72
CA ASP A 289 -17.07 4.84 -5.87
C ASP A 289 -17.16 6.13 -5.06
N ARG A 290 -16.60 6.17 -3.85
CA ARG A 290 -16.47 7.42 -3.08
C ARG A 290 -15.55 8.42 -3.77
N ASN A 291 -14.45 7.94 -4.36
CA ASN A 291 -13.52 8.78 -5.10
C ASN A 291 -14.16 9.37 -6.36
N LYS A 292 -14.97 8.61 -7.11
CA LYS A 292 -15.73 9.11 -8.25
C LYS A 292 -16.73 10.18 -7.82
N SER A 293 -17.49 9.93 -6.75
CA SER A 293 -18.45 10.89 -6.20
C SER A 293 -17.77 12.17 -5.73
N ALA A 294 -16.61 12.05 -5.11
CA ALA A 294 -15.80 13.17 -4.66
C ALA A 294 -15.24 13.99 -5.83
N VAL A 295 -14.78 13.35 -6.90
CA VAL A 295 -14.31 14.02 -8.13
C VAL A 295 -15.45 14.73 -8.85
N ILE A 296 -16.64 14.10 -8.91
CA ILE A 296 -17.83 14.70 -9.52
C ILE A 296 -18.30 15.92 -8.72
N ALA A 297 -18.39 15.80 -7.39
CA ALA A 297 -18.79 16.92 -6.53
C ALA A 297 -17.85 18.12 -6.66
N ARG A 298 -16.54 17.88 -6.84
CA ARG A 298 -15.56 18.94 -7.10
C ARG A 298 -15.77 19.64 -8.41
N ARG A 299 -15.91 18.88 -9.51
CA ARG A 299 -16.15 19.46 -10.83
C ARG A 299 -17.39 20.35 -10.84
N GLN A 300 -18.38 20.03 -9.99
CA GLN A 300 -19.58 20.86 -9.83
C GLN A 300 -19.35 22.12 -8.99
N MET A 301 -18.33 22.14 -8.14
CA MET A 301 -17.98 23.27 -7.27
C MET A 301 -16.92 24.20 -7.88
N GLU A 302 -16.23 23.79 -8.96
CA GLU A 302 -15.26 24.62 -9.64
C GLU A 302 -15.95 25.66 -10.54
N PRO A 303 -15.49 26.94 -10.52
CA PRO A 303 -16.00 27.96 -11.42
C PRO A 303 -15.83 27.55 -12.90
N PRO A 304 -16.74 27.93 -13.81
CA PRO A 304 -16.71 27.51 -15.23
C PRO A 304 -15.40 27.78 -15.96
N ALA A 305 -14.61 28.77 -15.54
CA ALA A 305 -13.33 29.12 -16.15
C ALA A 305 -12.19 28.11 -15.88
N GLN A 306 -12.36 27.18 -14.91
CA GLN A 306 -11.36 26.15 -14.58
C GLN A 306 -11.69 24.78 -15.19
N GLN A 307 -12.84 24.65 -15.85
CA GLN A 307 -13.34 23.38 -16.41
C GLN A 307 -12.83 23.08 -17.83
N THR A 308 -12.08 23.99 -18.47
CA THR A 308 -11.77 23.93 -19.91
C THR A 308 -10.39 23.41 -20.28
N ALA A 309 -9.59 22.86 -19.36
CA ALA A 309 -8.29 22.26 -19.72
C ALA A 309 -8.30 20.74 -19.50
N PRO A 310 -8.23 19.93 -20.55
CA PRO A 310 -7.85 18.53 -20.42
C PRO A 310 -6.31 18.47 -20.33
N GLY A 311 -5.77 18.47 -19.13
CA GLY A 311 -4.33 18.40 -18.94
C GLY A 311 -3.94 18.97 -17.58
N VAL A 312 -3.66 18.04 -16.66
CA VAL A 312 -2.78 18.21 -15.52
C VAL A 312 -2.69 19.63 -14.94
N SER A 313 -3.67 20.06 -14.17
CA SER A 313 -3.40 21.08 -13.15
C SER A 313 -4.48 21.06 -12.05
N GLY A 314 -4.03 20.88 -10.82
CA GLY A 314 -4.74 21.39 -9.66
C GLY A 314 -5.90 20.56 -9.14
N ILE A 315 -5.76 19.24 -8.99
CA ILE A 315 -6.68 18.48 -8.15
C ILE A 315 -6.38 18.86 -6.70
N GLN A 316 -7.25 19.63 -6.08
CA GLN A 316 -7.17 19.90 -4.65
C GLN A 316 -7.75 18.75 -3.83
N PRO A 317 -7.19 18.42 -2.64
CA PRO A 317 -7.54 17.22 -1.89
C PRO A 317 -8.94 17.25 -1.30
N ASN A 318 -9.65 16.11 -1.38
CA ASN A 318 -10.91 15.84 -0.66
C ASN A 318 -10.64 15.15 0.68
N ALA A 319 -9.68 15.67 1.44
CA ALA A 319 -9.62 15.36 2.85
C ALA A 319 -10.72 16.15 3.57
N PRO A 320 -11.32 15.62 4.68
CA PRO A 320 -12.11 16.43 5.59
C PRO A 320 -11.37 17.73 5.91
N HIS A 321 -12.08 18.83 6.17
CA HIS A 321 -11.49 20.16 6.40
C HIS A 321 -10.31 20.14 7.38
N THR A 322 -10.36 19.27 8.36
CA THR A 322 -9.30 19.03 9.37
C THR A 322 -8.02 18.44 8.75
N LEU A 323 -8.13 17.51 7.80
CA LEU A 323 -6.95 16.94 7.11
C LEU A 323 -6.34 17.90 6.09
N TYR A 324 -7.12 18.86 5.58
CA TYR A 324 -6.62 19.90 4.68
C TYR A 324 -5.62 20.82 5.37
N SER A 325 -5.82 21.11 6.67
CA SER A 325 -4.90 21.91 7.47
C SER A 325 -3.52 21.24 7.67
N ILE A 326 -3.45 19.92 7.55
CA ILE A 326 -2.21 19.14 7.66
C ILE A 326 -1.25 19.46 6.49
N PHE A 327 -1.79 19.83 5.32
CA PHE A 327 -1.00 20.06 4.11
C PHE A 327 -0.74 21.53 3.79
N ARG A 328 -1.36 22.49 4.52
CA ARG A 328 -1.14 23.95 4.35
C ARG A 328 -0.99 24.66 5.68
N ARG A 329 -0.05 25.61 5.76
CA ARG A 329 -0.14 26.72 6.74
C ARG A 329 -1.29 27.64 6.28
N PRO A 330 -2.18 28.09 7.17
CA PRO A 330 -3.32 28.88 6.76
C PRO A 330 -2.95 30.30 6.38
N PRO A 331 -3.59 30.90 5.36
CA PRO A 331 -4.05 32.25 5.47
C PRO A 331 -5.44 32.25 6.10
N LEU A 332 -5.66 33.18 7.00
CA LEU A 332 -6.89 33.44 7.75
C LEU A 332 -8.11 33.61 6.81
N ALA A 333 -9.15 32.80 6.96
CA ALA A 333 -10.55 33.15 6.70
C ALA A 333 -11.51 31.96 6.98
N ASP A 334 -12.68 32.29 7.43
CA ASP A 334 -13.73 31.62 8.16
C ASP A 334 -14.36 30.32 7.59
N PRO A 335 -15.01 29.47 8.44
CA PRO A 335 -15.52 28.16 8.08
C PRO A 335 -16.95 28.22 7.57
N VAL A 336 -17.20 27.61 6.41
CA VAL A 336 -18.55 27.26 5.96
C VAL A 336 -18.84 25.80 6.33
N ARG A 337 -19.84 25.62 7.18
CA ARG A 337 -20.35 24.35 7.67
C ARG A 337 -21.14 23.65 6.56
N LEU A 338 -20.69 22.51 6.06
CA LEU A 338 -21.46 21.67 5.13
C LEU A 338 -22.39 20.75 5.93
N VAL A 339 -23.70 20.92 5.73
CA VAL A 339 -24.76 19.98 6.16
C VAL A 339 -24.98 19.00 5.00
N LEU A 340 -24.81 17.71 5.25
CA LEU A 340 -25.14 16.65 4.30
C LEU A 340 -26.64 16.31 4.39
N PRO A 341 -27.35 16.13 3.26
CA PRO A 341 -28.74 15.63 3.27
C PRO A 341 -28.78 14.13 3.61
N SER A 342 -29.74 13.76 4.44
CA SER A 342 -29.91 12.43 5.05
C SER A 342 -30.72 11.42 4.22
N ASP A 343 -30.96 11.63 2.92
CA ASP A 343 -31.87 10.77 2.16
C ASP A 343 -31.22 10.20 0.92
N LEU A 344 -30.67 8.99 1.05
CA LEU A 344 -30.52 8.02 -0.05
C LEU A 344 -30.28 6.62 0.52
N GLN A 345 -31.36 5.99 0.99
CA GLN A 345 -31.46 4.54 1.10
C GLN A 345 -31.95 4.02 -0.25
N HIS A 346 -31.17 3.20 -0.92
CA HIS A 346 -31.63 2.37 -2.04
C HIS A 346 -31.31 0.90 -1.83
N PRO A 347 -32.21 -0.02 -2.24
CA PRO A 347 -32.18 -1.42 -1.88
C PRO A 347 -31.16 -2.23 -2.69
N ALA A 348 -30.72 -3.34 -2.10
CA ALA A 348 -29.82 -4.32 -2.69
C ALA A 348 -30.44 -5.03 -3.91
N PRO A 349 -29.69 -5.34 -4.97
CA PRO A 349 -30.15 -6.25 -6.01
C PRO A 349 -30.02 -7.72 -5.58
N GLN A 350 -31.15 -8.43 -5.67
CA GLN A 350 -31.24 -9.88 -5.52
C GLN A 350 -30.80 -10.57 -6.82
N GLY A 351 -30.04 -11.67 -6.66
CA GLY A 351 -30.14 -12.84 -7.53
C GLY A 351 -29.10 -12.91 -8.66
N LEU A 352 -28.23 -13.93 -8.52
CA LEU A 352 -27.90 -14.94 -9.53
C LEU A 352 -26.71 -15.78 -9.02
N TYR A 353 -27.01 -16.82 -8.26
CA TYR A 353 -26.08 -17.95 -8.08
C TYR A 353 -26.69 -19.21 -8.69
N GLY A 354 -26.17 -19.58 -9.85
CA GLY A 354 -26.39 -20.89 -10.47
C GLY A 354 -25.51 -21.95 -9.79
N ALA A 355 -26.13 -22.98 -9.27
CA ALA A 355 -25.48 -24.12 -8.66
C ALA A 355 -24.75 -24.97 -9.70
N HIS A 356 -23.44 -25.18 -9.53
CA HIS A 356 -22.72 -26.29 -10.15
C HIS A 356 -22.24 -27.27 -9.07
N ARG A 357 -22.69 -28.52 -9.17
CA ARG A 357 -22.26 -29.67 -8.35
C ARG A 357 -20.80 -30.05 -8.70
N PRO A 358 -19.97 -30.43 -7.72
CA PRO A 358 -18.64 -30.97 -8.00
C PRO A 358 -18.68 -32.46 -8.34
N GLY A 359 -17.97 -32.78 -9.42
CA GLY A 359 -17.65 -34.17 -9.80
C GLY A 359 -16.49 -34.70 -8.97
N THR A 360 -16.69 -35.94 -8.53
CA THR A 360 -15.73 -36.79 -7.80
C THR A 360 -14.51 -37.12 -8.66
N GLY A 361 -13.31 -36.93 -8.11
CA GLY A 361 -12.10 -37.58 -8.64
C GLY A 361 -10.84 -36.69 -8.54
N GLN A 362 -10.09 -36.91 -7.46
CA GLN A 362 -8.64 -37.07 -7.46
C GLN A 362 -8.05 -36.85 -6.05
N ARG A 363 -8.13 -37.93 -5.27
CA ARG A 363 -7.20 -38.13 -4.15
C ARG A 363 -5.93 -38.75 -4.73
N ARG A 364 -4.84 -37.99 -4.81
CA ARG A 364 -3.42 -38.42 -4.78
C ARG A 364 -2.52 -37.24 -5.14
N CYS A 365 -1.97 -36.60 -4.14
CA CYS A 365 -0.61 -36.06 -4.14
C CYS A 365 -0.38 -35.14 -2.90
N LEU A 366 -0.33 -35.76 -1.75
CA LEU A 366 0.16 -35.11 -0.53
C LEU A 366 1.11 -36.11 0.16
N ARG A 367 2.33 -36.21 -0.35
CA ARG A 367 3.54 -36.67 0.37
C ARG A 367 4.76 -36.38 -0.46
N ARG A 368 5.42 -35.25 -0.16
CA ARG A 368 6.85 -34.97 -0.33
C ARG A 368 7.07 -33.46 -0.35
N CYS A 369 7.32 -32.91 0.78
CA CYS A 369 8.14 -31.71 1.00
C CYS A 369 8.38 -31.56 2.50
N GLN A 370 9.13 -32.54 3.05
CA GLN A 370 9.90 -32.32 4.27
C GLN A 370 11.36 -32.60 3.90
N GLY A 371 12.20 -31.58 4.07
CA GLY A 371 13.64 -31.71 4.08
C GLY A 371 14.34 -31.04 2.91
N ARG A 372 14.77 -29.81 3.15
CA ARG A 372 16.15 -29.33 2.91
C ARG A 372 16.24 -27.85 3.22
N THR A 373 16.73 -27.58 4.42
CA THR A 373 17.42 -26.35 4.80
C THR A 373 18.77 -26.29 4.07
N GLY A 374 19.13 -25.10 3.61
CA GLY A 374 20.52 -24.76 3.32
C GLY A 374 20.68 -23.86 2.11
N ILE A 375 21.20 -22.63 2.42
CA ILE A 375 22.08 -21.82 1.60
C ILE A 375 21.43 -20.92 0.53
N LEU A 376 21.46 -19.72 0.81
CA LEU A 376 21.88 -18.37 0.40
C LEU A 376 20.87 -17.33 0.72
#